data_47abeee9aaaed73da407d6b7aa30f1eb
#
_entry.id   47abeee9aaaed73da407d6b7aa30f1eb
#
_cell.length_a   1.000
_cell.length_b   1.000
_cell.length_c   1.000
_cell.angle_alpha   90.00
_cell.angle_beta   90.00
_cell.angle_gamma   90.00
#
_symmetry.space_group_name_H-M   'P 1'
#
loop_
_entity.id
_entity.type
_entity.pdbx_description
1 polymer ?
#
loop_
_entity_poly.entity_id
_entity_poly.type
_entity_poly.pdbx_seq_one_letter_code
_entity_poly.pdbx_strand_id
1 'polypeptide(L)'
;IKTIIMNKLFLTMTLAFCTMIASAQFSVLTTFNEGADSTWNVTDKMGVGYQVNEKLMVGLTLDGEDKYELLGRYSLMNGIWGTCVYSYDADSEAELMDKVKLGLGYSWNVWKGLSIDPNYTMPAKADEAGEREGSLNLSVSYKF
;
A
#
# COMPACT_ATOMS: atom_id res chain seq x y z
N ILE A 1 6.56 29.85 -23.38
CA ILE A 1 6.65 28.46 -23.89
C ILE A 1 6.69 27.47 -22.75
N LYS A 2 7.54 27.63 -21.72
CA LYS A 2 7.59 26.73 -20.55
C LYS A 2 6.25 26.66 -19.80
N THR A 3 5.57 27.79 -19.61
CA THR A 3 4.29 27.86 -18.90
C THR A 3 3.18 27.15 -19.66
N ILE A 4 3.17 27.25 -21.00
CA ILE A 4 2.18 26.60 -21.87
C ILE A 4 2.38 25.07 -21.84
N ILE A 5 3.62 24.61 -21.84
CA ILE A 5 3.96 23.18 -21.76
C ILE A 5 3.57 22.63 -20.40
N MET A 6 3.87 23.34 -19.32
CA MET A 6 3.48 22.95 -17.96
C MET A 6 1.95 22.87 -17.81
N ASN A 7 1.22 23.85 -18.34
CA ASN A 7 -0.25 23.83 -18.26
C ASN A 7 -0.86 22.67 -19.05
N LYS A 8 -0.31 22.35 -20.21
CA LYS A 8 -0.74 21.20 -21.02
C LYS A 8 -0.41 19.88 -20.32
N LEU A 9 0.77 19.78 -19.74
CA LEU A 9 1.18 18.61 -18.98
C LEU A 9 0.27 18.40 -17.76
N PHE A 10 0.00 19.48 -17.01
CA PHE A 10 -0.90 19.45 -15.87
C PHE A 10 -2.32 19.05 -16.27
N LEU A 11 -2.85 19.62 -17.35
CA LEU A 11 -4.18 19.29 -17.86
C LEU A 11 -4.27 17.83 -18.31
N THR A 12 -3.25 17.33 -19.00
CA THR A 12 -3.19 15.93 -19.45
C THR A 12 -3.12 14.98 -18.27
N MET A 13 -2.33 15.34 -17.25
CA MET A 13 -2.17 14.54 -16.05
C MET A 13 -3.47 14.50 -15.24
N THR A 14 -4.16 15.64 -15.12
CA THR A 14 -5.46 15.75 -14.47
C THR A 14 -6.54 14.93 -15.20
N LEU A 15 -6.57 15.01 -16.53
CA LEU A 15 -7.50 14.26 -17.36
C LEU A 15 -7.25 12.75 -17.25
N ALA A 16 -5.99 12.32 -17.30
CA ALA A 16 -5.60 10.93 -17.10
C ALA A 16 -6.01 10.44 -15.70
N PHE A 17 -5.81 11.27 -14.68
CA PHE A 17 -6.22 10.95 -13.31
C PHE A 17 -7.75 10.80 -13.20
N CYS A 18 -8.52 11.69 -13.81
CA CYS A 18 -9.98 11.59 -13.86
C CYS A 18 -10.48 10.33 -14.57
N THR A 19 -9.83 9.94 -15.68
CA THR A 19 -10.20 8.72 -16.40
C THR A 19 -9.86 7.45 -15.61
N MET A 20 -8.80 7.48 -14.85
CA MET A 20 -8.42 6.39 -13.98
C MET A 20 -9.42 6.19 -12.83
N ILE A 21 -9.90 7.27 -12.21
CA ILE A 21 -10.94 7.19 -11.17
C ILE A 21 -12.24 6.63 -11.75
N ALA A 22 -12.60 7.02 -12.96
CA ALA A 22 -13.83 6.58 -13.62
C ALA A 22 -13.83 5.09 -13.99
N SER A 23 -12.68 4.41 -14.00
CA SER A 23 -12.56 3.00 -14.36
C SER A 23 -12.83 2.02 -13.23
N ALA A 24 -13.21 2.48 -12.04
CA ALA A 24 -13.46 1.66 -10.83
C ALA A 24 -12.28 0.74 -10.43
N GLN A 25 -11.07 1.12 -10.79
CA GLN A 25 -9.84 0.37 -10.51
C GLN A 25 -9.00 0.99 -9.39
N PHE A 26 -9.43 2.13 -8.88
CA PHE A 26 -8.77 2.82 -7.78
C PHE A 26 -9.36 2.43 -6.44
N SER A 27 -8.50 2.31 -5.46
CA SER A 27 -8.86 2.16 -4.07
C SER A 27 -8.06 3.12 -3.19
N VAL A 28 -8.69 3.58 -2.12
CA VAL A 28 -8.01 4.27 -1.03
C VAL A 28 -7.75 3.25 0.05
N LEU A 29 -6.53 3.26 0.58
CA LEU A 29 -6.06 2.32 1.59
C LEU A 29 -5.66 3.09 2.84
N THR A 30 -6.02 2.56 3.99
CA THR A 30 -5.44 3.00 5.26
C THR A 30 -5.04 1.76 6.05
N THR A 31 -3.89 1.79 6.70
CA THR A 31 -3.38 0.66 7.47
C THR A 31 -3.15 1.07 8.91
N PHE A 32 -3.70 0.26 9.81
CA PHE A 32 -3.52 0.41 11.24
C PHE A 32 -2.51 -0.62 11.70
N ASN A 33 -1.47 -0.14 12.33
CA ASN A 33 -0.49 -1.00 13.00
C ASN A 33 -0.68 -0.89 14.51
N GLU A 34 -0.44 -1.99 15.20
CA GLU A 34 -0.29 -1.94 16.65
C GLU A 34 1.02 -1.22 16.97
N GLY A 35 0.91 -0.01 17.52
CA GLY A 35 2.07 0.77 17.96
C GLY A 35 2.69 0.20 19.23
N ALA A 36 3.87 0.68 19.61
CA ALA A 36 4.58 0.30 20.82
C ALA A 36 3.75 0.47 22.11
N ASP A 37 2.78 1.39 22.09
CA ASP A 37 1.87 1.70 23.20
C ASP A 37 0.50 0.99 23.07
N SER A 38 0.38 0.01 22.19
CA SER A 38 -0.89 -0.66 21.84
C SER A 38 -2.00 0.30 21.38
N THR A 39 -1.61 1.44 20.82
CA THR A 39 -2.52 2.43 20.25
C THR A 39 -2.62 2.27 18.75
N TRP A 40 -3.84 2.29 18.24
CA TRP A 40 -4.13 2.23 16.81
C TRP A 40 -4.28 3.65 16.26
N ASN A 41 -3.35 4.08 15.43
CA ASN A 41 -3.38 5.39 14.78
C ASN A 41 -3.94 5.29 13.35
N VAL A 42 -5.03 5.98 13.10
CA VAL A 42 -5.78 5.93 11.84
C VAL A 42 -5.03 6.57 10.66
N THR A 43 -4.17 7.54 10.96
CA THR A 43 -3.60 8.43 9.94
C THR A 43 -2.15 8.14 9.59
N ASP A 44 -1.54 7.15 10.23
CA ASP A 44 -0.11 6.93 10.07
C ASP A 44 0.27 6.37 8.69
N LYS A 45 -0.63 5.59 8.09
CA LYS A 45 -0.40 5.03 6.76
C LYS A 45 -1.64 5.16 5.90
N MET A 46 -1.62 6.12 5.01
CA MET A 46 -2.65 6.30 3.99
C MET A 46 -2.06 6.12 2.59
N GLY A 47 -2.81 5.52 1.72
CA GLY A 47 -2.34 5.25 0.39
C GLY A 47 -3.44 5.09 -0.65
N VAL A 48 -2.98 4.90 -1.86
CA VAL A 48 -3.82 4.63 -3.01
C VAL A 48 -3.39 3.32 -3.66
N GLY A 49 -4.35 2.53 -4.07
CA GLY A 49 -4.12 1.30 -4.82
C GLY A 49 -4.74 1.37 -6.21
N TYR A 50 -4.12 0.68 -7.13
CA TYR A 50 -4.61 0.51 -8.50
C TYR A 50 -4.70 -0.98 -8.83
N GLN A 51 -5.88 -1.41 -9.25
CA GLN A 51 -6.10 -2.77 -9.69
C GLN A 51 -5.62 -2.93 -11.14
N VAL A 52 -4.50 -3.61 -11.32
CA VAL A 52 -3.90 -3.84 -12.65
C VAL A 52 -4.70 -4.88 -13.43
N ASN A 53 -5.11 -5.94 -12.75
CA ASN A 53 -5.99 -6.98 -13.28
C ASN A 53 -6.76 -7.65 -12.14
N GLU A 54 -7.53 -8.70 -12.41
CA GLU A 54 -8.37 -9.38 -11.42
C GLU A 54 -7.59 -9.93 -10.20
N LYS A 55 -6.28 -10.17 -10.36
CA LYS A 55 -5.43 -10.78 -9.34
C LYS A 55 -4.37 -9.86 -8.76
N LEU A 56 -3.93 -8.84 -9.50
CA LEU A 56 -2.83 -7.99 -9.12
C LEU A 56 -3.28 -6.57 -8.83
N MET A 57 -2.96 -6.09 -7.65
CA MET A 57 -3.09 -4.69 -7.26
C MET A 57 -1.71 -4.15 -6.90
N VAL A 58 -1.42 -2.93 -7.32
CA VAL A 58 -0.24 -2.17 -6.90
C VAL A 58 -0.69 -0.95 -6.12
N GLY A 59 0.08 -0.52 -5.17
CA GLY A 59 -0.27 0.63 -4.35
C GLY A 59 0.93 1.42 -3.88
N LEU A 60 0.65 2.63 -3.48
CA LEU A 60 1.61 3.55 -2.86
C LEU A 60 1.01 4.05 -1.56
N THR A 61 1.71 3.87 -0.48
CA THR A 61 1.31 4.32 0.86
C THR A 61 2.32 5.32 1.38
N LEU A 62 1.83 6.37 2.00
CA LEU A 62 2.65 7.33 2.73
C LEU A 62 2.71 6.91 4.20
N ASP A 63 3.91 6.82 4.74
CA ASP A 63 4.18 6.50 6.14
C ASP A 63 4.97 7.64 6.79
N GLY A 64 4.25 8.67 7.21
CA GLY A 64 4.84 9.89 7.73
C GLY A 64 5.30 10.87 6.64
N GLU A 65 6.17 11.81 7.00
CA GLU A 65 6.54 12.92 6.11
C GLU A 65 7.52 12.52 4.99
N ASP A 66 8.44 11.59 5.26
CA ASP A 66 9.52 11.26 4.32
C ASP A 66 9.63 9.77 4.00
N LYS A 67 8.60 9.00 4.29
CA LYS A 67 8.57 7.55 4.09
C LYS A 67 7.47 7.15 3.11
N TYR A 68 7.83 6.29 2.17
CA TYR A 68 6.89 5.74 1.19
C TYR A 68 6.96 4.22 1.23
N GLU A 69 5.82 3.59 1.05
CA GLU A 69 5.76 2.14 0.84
C GLU A 69 5.12 1.85 -0.51
N LEU A 70 5.85 1.13 -1.35
CA LEU A 70 5.29 0.52 -2.55
C LEU A 70 4.79 -0.87 -2.18
N LEU A 71 3.55 -1.16 -2.49
CA LEU A 71 2.98 -2.47 -2.22
C LEU A 71 2.48 -3.13 -3.51
N GLY A 72 2.72 -4.42 -3.61
CA GLY A 72 2.10 -5.30 -4.57
C GLY A 72 1.28 -6.34 -3.84
N ARG A 73 0.03 -6.52 -4.24
CA ARG A 73 -0.88 -7.50 -3.65
C ARG A 73 -1.38 -8.42 -4.74
N TYR A 74 -1.20 -9.72 -4.54
CA TYR A 74 -1.63 -10.75 -5.48
C TYR A 74 -2.66 -11.66 -4.85
N SER A 75 -3.82 -11.79 -5.50
CA SER A 75 -4.89 -12.67 -5.04
C SER A 75 -4.53 -14.14 -5.32
N LEU A 76 -4.47 -14.94 -4.27
CA LEU A 76 -4.12 -16.35 -4.35
C LEU A 76 -5.36 -17.23 -4.51
N MET A 77 -6.36 -17.02 -3.67
CA MET A 77 -7.65 -17.71 -3.70
C MET A 77 -8.71 -16.83 -3.02
N ASN A 78 -9.94 -17.30 -2.93
CA ASN A 78 -11.07 -16.54 -2.41
C ASN A 78 -10.77 -15.72 -1.15
N GLY A 79 -10.57 -14.41 -1.32
CA GLY A 79 -10.29 -13.47 -0.25
C GLY A 79 -8.85 -13.49 0.29
N ILE A 80 -8.07 -14.54 0.03
CA ILE A 80 -6.67 -14.65 0.48
C ILE A 80 -5.73 -14.05 -0.56
N TRP A 81 -4.79 -13.25 -0.11
CA TRP A 81 -3.80 -12.61 -0.96
C TRP A 81 -2.42 -12.58 -0.32
N GLY A 82 -1.41 -12.61 -1.17
CA GLY A 82 -0.04 -12.36 -0.78
C GLY A 82 0.34 -10.91 -1.07
N THR A 83 1.22 -10.34 -0.27
CA THR A 83 1.72 -8.98 -0.47
C THR A 83 3.24 -8.93 -0.40
N CYS A 84 3.79 -8.03 -1.20
CA CYS A 84 5.19 -7.62 -1.12
C CYS A 84 5.22 -6.11 -0.93
N VAL A 85 5.88 -5.65 0.11
CA VAL A 85 5.97 -4.24 0.47
C VAL A 85 7.42 -3.81 0.44
N TYR A 86 7.70 -2.75 -0.30
CA TYR A 86 8.99 -2.08 -0.33
C TYR A 86 8.88 -0.74 0.39
N SER A 87 9.62 -0.59 1.48
CA SER A 87 9.64 0.63 2.27
C SER A 87 10.82 1.51 1.85
N TYR A 88 10.53 2.71 1.37
CA TYR A 88 11.51 3.71 1.03
C TYR A 88 11.60 4.76 2.14
N ASP A 89 12.78 4.95 2.68
CA ASP A 89 13.11 5.99 3.64
C ASP A 89 14.33 6.77 3.12
N ALA A 90 14.19 8.07 2.91
CA ALA A 90 15.24 8.92 2.37
C ALA A 90 16.48 8.99 3.28
N ASP A 91 16.30 8.82 4.58
CA ASP A 91 17.36 8.89 5.58
C ASP A 91 17.99 7.52 5.90
N SER A 92 17.50 6.45 5.30
CA SER A 92 17.98 5.08 5.55
C SER A 92 19.03 4.65 4.54
N GLU A 93 20.20 4.22 5.02
CA GLU A 93 21.27 3.58 4.23
C GLU A 93 21.13 2.05 4.16
N ALA A 94 20.01 1.49 4.63
CA ALA A 94 19.78 0.04 4.63
C ALA A 94 19.78 -0.54 3.21
N GLU A 95 20.21 -1.80 3.09
CA GLU A 95 20.19 -2.54 1.83
C GLU A 95 18.75 -2.75 1.33
N LEU A 96 18.59 -2.99 0.03
CA LEU A 96 17.29 -3.20 -0.61
C LEU A 96 16.46 -4.30 0.06
N MET A 97 17.08 -5.42 0.41
CA MET A 97 16.41 -6.55 1.04
C MET A 97 15.94 -6.27 2.46
N ASP A 98 16.58 -5.35 3.16
CA ASP A 98 16.17 -4.92 4.51
C ASP A 98 14.88 -4.08 4.48
N LYS A 99 14.54 -3.54 3.31
CA LYS A 99 13.38 -2.68 3.08
C LYS A 99 12.17 -3.45 2.54
N VAL A 100 12.32 -4.72 2.21
CA VAL A 100 11.27 -5.57 1.65
C VAL A 100 10.61 -6.38 2.75
N LYS A 101 9.27 -6.35 2.75
CA LYS A 101 8.44 -7.19 3.62
C LYS A 101 7.54 -8.07 2.76
N LEU A 102 7.32 -9.28 3.20
CA LEU A 102 6.38 -10.21 2.60
C LEU A 102 5.24 -10.50 3.57
N GLY A 103 4.06 -10.72 3.05
CA GLY A 103 2.92 -10.97 3.90
C GLY A 103 1.80 -11.74 3.24
N LEU A 104 0.87 -12.12 4.09
CA LEU A 104 -0.38 -12.76 3.72
C LEU A 104 -1.52 -12.01 4.40
N GLY A 105 -2.64 -11.93 3.72
CA GLY A 105 -3.82 -11.30 4.25
C GLY A 105 -5.10 -11.89 3.70
N TYR A 106 -6.18 -11.44 4.30
CA TYR A 106 -7.53 -11.81 3.91
C TYR A 106 -8.37 -10.56 3.73
N SER A 107 -9.13 -10.46 2.64
CA SER A 107 -10.04 -9.35 2.38
C SER A 107 -11.47 -9.76 2.70
N TRP A 108 -12.08 -9.04 3.58
CA TRP A 108 -13.47 -9.20 3.94
C TRP A 108 -14.29 -8.00 3.47
N ASN A 109 -15.11 -8.20 2.47
CA ASN A 109 -16.03 -7.17 1.98
C ASN A 109 -17.14 -6.92 2.99
N VAL A 110 -17.16 -5.76 3.60
CA VAL A 110 -18.16 -5.36 4.61
C VAL A 110 -19.34 -4.65 3.94
N TRP A 111 -19.05 -3.88 2.91
CA TRP A 111 -20.03 -3.14 2.14
C TRP A 111 -19.55 -2.98 0.69
N LYS A 112 -20.39 -2.40 -0.17
CA LYS A 112 -20.03 -2.11 -1.56
C LYS A 112 -18.75 -1.28 -1.64
N GLY A 113 -17.68 -1.90 -2.10
CA GLY A 113 -16.37 -1.27 -2.23
C GLY A 113 -15.56 -1.14 -0.94
N LEU A 114 -16.17 -1.33 0.24
CA LEU A 114 -15.47 -1.26 1.52
C LEU A 114 -15.03 -2.64 1.97
N SER A 115 -13.74 -2.80 2.22
CA SER A 115 -13.14 -4.04 2.71
C SER A 115 -12.33 -3.80 3.97
N ILE A 116 -12.34 -4.80 4.84
CA ILE A 116 -11.44 -4.89 5.99
C ILE A 116 -10.46 -6.01 5.69
N ASP A 117 -9.18 -5.69 5.74
CA ASP A 117 -8.10 -6.55 5.28
C ASP A 117 -7.10 -6.82 6.42
N PRO A 118 -7.39 -7.77 7.35
CA PRO A 118 -6.39 -8.21 8.29
C PRO A 118 -5.24 -8.88 7.54
N ASN A 119 -4.01 -8.56 7.92
CA ASN A 119 -2.83 -9.09 7.27
C ASN A 119 -1.66 -9.20 8.23
N TYR A 120 -0.77 -10.12 7.90
CA TYR A 120 0.46 -10.35 8.62
C TYR A 120 1.63 -10.18 7.67
N THR A 121 2.58 -9.34 8.04
CA THR A 121 3.79 -9.07 7.26
C THR A 121 5.04 -9.36 8.07
N MET A 122 6.07 -9.83 7.41
CA MET A 122 7.39 -10.07 8.00
C MET A 122 8.48 -9.55 7.06
N PRO A 123 9.64 -9.13 7.58
CA PRO A 123 10.78 -8.78 6.75
C PRO A 123 11.20 -9.96 5.86
N ALA A 124 11.57 -9.69 4.62
CA ALA A 124 12.07 -10.72 3.70
C ALA A 124 13.42 -11.29 4.15
N LYS A 125 14.23 -10.46 4.82
CA LYS A 125 15.54 -10.82 5.37
C LYS A 125 15.44 -10.95 6.89
N ALA A 126 16.03 -12.00 7.46
CA ALA A 126 16.18 -12.15 8.90
C ALA A 126 17.10 -11.07 9.48
N ASP A 127 16.91 -10.72 10.76
CA ASP A 127 17.79 -9.83 11.49
C ASP A 127 19.17 -10.48 11.77
N GLU A 128 20.06 -9.77 12.46
CA GLU A 128 21.40 -10.27 12.80
C GLU A 128 21.37 -11.52 13.71
N ALA A 129 20.29 -11.67 14.48
CA ALA A 129 20.05 -12.84 15.32
C ALA A 129 19.41 -14.04 14.57
N GLY A 130 19.13 -13.88 13.27
CA GLY A 130 18.44 -14.89 12.45
C GLY A 130 16.93 -14.94 12.67
N GLU A 131 16.35 -13.97 13.34
CA GLU A 131 14.92 -13.85 13.61
C GLU A 131 14.22 -12.94 12.61
N ARG A 132 12.95 -13.22 12.33
CA ARG A 132 12.07 -12.38 11.52
C ARG A 132 10.90 -11.96 12.39
N GLU A 133 10.91 -10.70 12.78
CA GLU A 133 9.83 -10.13 13.57
C GLU A 133 8.69 -9.68 12.65
N GLY A 134 7.57 -10.40 12.69
CA GLY A 134 6.38 -10.09 11.92
C GLY A 134 5.47 -9.09 12.63
N SER A 135 4.59 -8.48 11.87
CA SER A 135 3.59 -7.53 12.35
C SER A 135 2.20 -7.92 11.88
N LEU A 136 1.25 -7.89 12.80
CA LEU A 136 -0.17 -7.99 12.46
C LEU A 136 -0.70 -6.58 12.14
N ASN A 137 -1.31 -6.45 10.99
CA ASN A 137 -1.85 -5.18 10.52
C ASN A 137 -3.34 -5.33 10.19
N LEU A 138 -4.06 -4.25 10.32
CA LEU A 138 -5.43 -4.15 9.86
C LEU A 138 -5.50 -3.04 8.81
N SER A 139 -5.78 -3.40 7.58
CA SER A 139 -6.00 -2.43 6.51
C SER A 139 -7.49 -2.26 6.26
N VAL A 140 -7.88 -1.07 5.92
CA VAL A 140 -9.23 -0.76 5.44
C VAL A 140 -9.07 -0.17 4.05
N SER A 141 -9.79 -0.70 3.10
CA SER A 141 -9.74 -0.24 1.72
C SER A 141 -11.13 0.08 1.18
N TYR A 142 -11.20 1.13 0.39
CA TYR A 142 -12.40 1.49 -0.34
C TYR A 142 -12.09 1.55 -1.83
N LYS A 143 -12.81 0.74 -2.59
CA LYS A 143 -12.70 0.67 -4.05
C LYS A 143 -13.85 1.46 -4.69
N PHE A 144 -13.47 2.39 -5.55
CA PHE A 144 -14.43 3.19 -6.32
C PHE A 144 -14.99 2.44 -7.52
#